data_557c648936e32683cf76b263cdecd283
#
_entry.id   557c648936e32683cf76b263cdecd283
#
_cell.length_a   1.000
_cell.length_b   1.000
_cell.length_c   1.000
_cell.angle_alpha   90.00
_cell.angle_beta   90.00
_cell.angle_gamma   90.00
#
_symmetry.space_group_name_H-M   'P 1'
#
loop_
_entity.id
_entity.type
_entity.pdbx_description
1 polymer ?
#
loop_
_entity_poly.entity_id
_entity_poly.type
_entity_poly.pdbx_seq_one_letter_code
_entity_poly.pdbx_strand_id
1 'polypeptide(L)'
;MTKNLFRQSFLFDSLNLEQEMPAGEITVANGTVFKLHERGVLEVIPSTLDENSKHIILSCGVHGNETAPMELVDKIISDIQSGFQPVTERLLFIIAHPESTNAHTRFLEMNLNRLFDDKEYEATKELAIAQNLKRIVADFYQDTPSDKRWHLDLHCAIRLSKHYTFVVSPKTRHPVRSKALMEFVASGHIDAVMFSNAPSS
;
A
#
# COMPACT_ATOMS: atom_id res chain seq x y z
N MET A 1 27.09 -5.32 13.87
CA MET A 1 25.79 -6.02 13.80
C MET A 1 24.90 -5.16 12.93
N THR A 2 24.49 -5.65 11.79
CA THR A 2 23.49 -4.99 10.94
C THR A 2 22.18 -4.90 11.72
N LYS A 3 21.71 -3.71 11.98
CA LYS A 3 20.44 -3.47 12.69
C LYS A 3 19.33 -3.97 11.77
N ASN A 4 18.65 -5.04 12.13
CA ASN A 4 17.46 -5.49 11.38
C ASN A 4 16.28 -4.59 11.74
N LEU A 5 15.54 -4.15 10.73
CA LEU A 5 14.33 -3.35 10.93
C LEU A 5 13.17 -4.23 11.41
N PHE A 6 13.14 -5.48 10.95
CA PHE A 6 12.13 -6.48 11.30
C PHE A 6 12.76 -7.63 12.08
N ARG A 7 11.99 -8.25 12.96
CA ARG A 7 12.37 -9.47 13.69
C ARG A 7 12.24 -10.70 12.79
N GLN A 8 11.17 -10.77 12.01
CA GLN A 8 10.93 -11.81 11.01
C GLN A 8 10.72 -11.22 9.62
N SER A 9 9.62 -10.50 9.39
CA SER A 9 9.31 -9.81 8.16
C SER A 9 8.39 -8.62 8.43
N PHE A 10 8.19 -7.77 7.42
CA PHE A 10 7.28 -6.63 7.53
C PHE A 10 5.84 -7.08 7.85
N LEU A 11 5.35 -8.11 7.14
CA LEU A 11 4.01 -8.65 7.37
C LEU A 11 3.88 -9.26 8.76
N PHE A 12 4.80 -10.16 9.11
CA PHE A 12 4.73 -10.86 10.39
C PHE A 12 4.74 -9.90 11.58
N ASP A 13 5.68 -8.95 11.57
CA ASP A 13 5.81 -7.97 12.65
C ASP A 13 4.63 -6.99 12.67
N SER A 14 4.04 -6.66 11.50
CA SER A 14 2.83 -5.84 11.43
C SER A 14 1.61 -6.52 12.04
N LEU A 15 1.48 -7.84 11.88
CA LEU A 15 0.38 -8.62 12.44
C LEU A 15 0.59 -8.99 13.91
N ASN A 16 1.81 -8.95 14.42
CA ASN A 16 2.09 -9.26 15.82
C ASN A 16 1.77 -8.05 16.73
N LEU A 17 0.51 -7.92 17.12
CA LEU A 17 0.02 -6.80 17.93
C LEU A 17 0.51 -6.82 19.38
N GLU A 18 0.98 -7.96 19.88
CA GLU A 18 1.50 -8.11 21.26
C GLU A 18 2.91 -7.50 21.40
N GLN A 19 3.61 -7.28 20.30
CA GLN A 19 4.97 -6.74 20.31
C GLN A 19 4.99 -5.32 19.74
N GLU A 20 5.77 -4.46 20.37
CA GLU A 20 6.02 -3.12 19.82
C GLU A 20 6.75 -3.21 18.48
N MET A 21 6.36 -2.36 17.54
CA MET A 21 6.99 -2.17 16.25
C MET A 21 7.38 -0.69 16.12
N PRO A 22 8.49 -0.29 16.77
CA PRO A 22 8.88 1.13 16.81
C PRO A 22 9.35 1.61 15.45
N ALA A 23 9.08 2.87 15.14
CA ALA A 23 9.63 3.53 13.98
C ALA A 23 11.16 3.44 13.94
N GLY A 24 11.71 3.38 12.74
CA GLY A 24 13.16 3.27 12.58
C GLY A 24 13.56 3.18 11.11
N GLU A 25 14.86 3.24 10.87
CA GLU A 25 15.38 3.08 9.50
C GLU A 25 16.67 2.27 9.46
N ILE A 26 16.90 1.65 8.32
CA ILE A 26 18.15 0.98 7.96
C ILE A 26 18.50 1.33 6.52
N THR A 27 19.80 1.31 6.22
CA THR A 27 20.30 1.37 4.85
C THR A 27 20.93 0.02 4.51
N VAL A 28 20.48 -0.58 3.42
CA VAL A 28 21.04 -1.85 2.94
C VAL A 28 22.27 -1.63 2.04
N ALA A 29 22.96 -2.71 1.66
CA ALA A 29 24.28 -2.64 1.03
C ALA A 29 24.32 -1.84 -0.29
N ASN A 30 23.22 -1.77 -1.04
CA ASN A 30 23.12 -1.00 -2.28
C ASN A 30 22.72 0.47 -2.06
N GLY A 31 22.67 0.93 -0.80
CA GLY A 31 22.31 2.29 -0.45
C GLY A 31 20.81 2.57 -0.36
N THR A 32 19.95 1.58 -0.61
CA THR A 32 18.51 1.73 -0.42
C THR A 32 18.16 1.88 1.06
N VAL A 33 17.35 2.87 1.39
CA VAL A 33 16.87 3.11 2.75
C VAL A 33 15.49 2.50 2.94
N PHE A 34 15.32 1.74 4.02
CA PHE A 34 14.04 1.23 4.51
C PHE A 34 13.68 2.00 5.76
N LYS A 35 12.56 2.70 5.75
CA LYS A 35 12.08 3.54 6.85
C LYS A 35 10.70 3.08 7.29
N LEU A 36 10.65 2.48 8.47
CA LEU A 36 9.39 2.14 9.14
C LEU A 36 8.85 3.38 9.83
N HIS A 37 7.72 3.89 9.38
CA HIS A 37 7.06 5.04 9.98
C HIS A 37 6.25 4.66 11.21
N GLU A 38 5.48 3.59 11.07
CA GLU A 38 4.66 2.99 12.10
C GLU A 38 4.29 1.56 11.69
N ARG A 39 3.61 0.83 12.56
CA ARG A 39 3.11 -0.51 12.26
C ARG A 39 2.31 -0.52 10.96
N GLY A 40 2.68 -1.39 10.04
CA GLY A 40 2.02 -1.52 8.75
C GLY A 40 2.38 -0.44 7.72
N VAL A 41 3.31 0.49 8.01
CA VAL A 41 3.68 1.57 7.08
C VAL A 41 5.19 1.64 6.90
N LEU A 42 5.66 1.18 5.74
CA LEU A 42 7.08 1.12 5.38
C LEU A 42 7.36 1.91 4.11
N GLU A 43 8.31 2.81 4.18
CA GLU A 43 8.85 3.53 3.03
C GLU A 43 10.18 2.91 2.57
N VAL A 44 10.35 2.80 1.26
CA VAL A 44 11.60 2.36 0.62
C VAL A 44 12.08 3.45 -0.33
N ILE A 45 13.29 3.95 -0.07
CA ILE A 45 13.91 5.06 -0.80
C ILE A 45 15.16 4.52 -1.50
N PRO A 46 15.18 4.40 -2.84
CA PRO A 46 16.34 3.94 -3.57
C PRO A 46 17.49 4.95 -3.52
N SER A 47 18.71 4.47 -3.56
CA SER A 47 19.90 5.34 -3.69
C SER A 47 19.97 6.09 -5.03
N THR A 48 19.21 5.62 -6.02
CA THR A 48 19.14 6.18 -7.38
C THR A 48 17.95 7.12 -7.58
N LEU A 49 17.26 7.50 -6.49
CA LEU A 49 16.11 8.41 -6.57
C LEU A 49 16.52 9.74 -7.23
N ASP A 50 15.77 10.11 -8.27
CA ASP A 50 15.98 11.36 -9.01
C ASP A 50 14.65 12.07 -9.33
N GLU A 51 14.73 13.17 -10.05
CA GLU A 51 13.56 13.95 -10.45
C GLU A 51 12.60 13.22 -11.39
N ASN A 52 13.02 12.13 -12.03
CA ASN A 52 12.21 11.33 -12.95
C ASN A 52 11.52 10.17 -12.23
N SER A 53 11.99 9.80 -11.06
CA SER A 53 11.44 8.70 -10.27
C SER A 53 9.98 8.94 -9.90
N LYS A 54 9.18 7.87 -9.93
CA LYS A 54 7.81 7.88 -9.45
C LYS A 54 7.78 7.66 -7.95
N HIS A 55 6.73 8.15 -7.33
CA HIS A 55 6.39 7.85 -5.96
C HIS A 55 5.17 6.94 -5.96
N ILE A 56 5.34 5.71 -5.55
CA ILE A 56 4.35 4.64 -5.70
C ILE A 56 3.91 4.14 -4.33
N ILE A 57 2.61 4.15 -4.10
CA ILE A 57 2.01 3.51 -2.94
C ILE A 57 1.48 2.14 -3.36
N LEU A 58 1.82 1.13 -2.57
CA LEU A 58 1.26 -0.22 -2.64
C LEU A 58 0.56 -0.48 -1.31
N SER A 59 -0.76 -0.32 -1.28
CA SER A 59 -1.58 -0.62 -0.11
C SER A 59 -2.26 -1.98 -0.24
N CYS A 60 -2.48 -2.63 0.88
CA CYS A 60 -3.20 -3.90 1.01
C CYS A 60 -3.79 -4.02 2.41
N GLY A 61 -4.60 -5.05 2.64
CA GLY A 61 -5.16 -5.30 3.97
C GLY A 61 -6.19 -4.28 4.44
N VAL A 62 -6.80 -3.53 3.53
CA VAL A 62 -8.00 -2.74 3.82
C VAL A 62 -9.14 -3.65 4.27
N HIS A 63 -9.16 -4.88 3.74
CA HIS A 63 -10.00 -5.96 4.22
C HIS A 63 -9.11 -7.05 4.82
N GLY A 64 -9.33 -7.40 6.10
CA GLY A 64 -8.45 -8.29 6.84
C GLY A 64 -8.43 -9.74 6.35
N ASN A 65 -9.49 -10.20 5.68
CA ASN A 65 -9.57 -11.56 5.12
C ASN A 65 -8.96 -11.69 3.71
N GLU A 66 -8.30 -10.65 3.20
CA GLU A 66 -7.65 -10.64 1.88
C GLU A 66 -6.12 -10.71 2.06
N THR A 67 -5.57 -11.87 2.41
CA THR A 67 -4.17 -12.03 2.85
C THR A 67 -3.16 -12.12 1.71
N ALA A 68 -3.52 -12.67 0.55
CA ALA A 68 -2.57 -12.88 -0.55
C ALA A 68 -1.87 -11.57 -1.02
N PRO A 69 -2.53 -10.41 -1.12
CA PRO A 69 -1.85 -9.14 -1.39
C PRO A 69 -0.81 -8.76 -0.33
N MET A 70 -1.05 -9.07 0.95
CA MET A 70 -0.10 -8.79 2.02
C MET A 70 1.15 -9.67 1.90
N GLU A 71 0.98 -10.95 1.57
CA GLU A 71 2.08 -11.90 1.32
C GLU A 71 2.90 -11.47 0.11
N LEU A 72 2.24 -10.98 -0.96
CA LEU A 72 2.91 -10.42 -2.13
C LEU A 72 3.75 -9.20 -1.77
N VAL A 73 3.19 -8.27 -1.00
CA VAL A 73 3.90 -7.06 -0.55
C VAL A 73 5.11 -7.44 0.31
N ASP A 74 4.97 -8.38 1.25
CA ASP A 74 6.07 -8.86 2.09
C ASP A 74 7.19 -9.50 1.26
N LYS A 75 6.81 -10.29 0.23
CA LYS A 75 7.76 -10.88 -0.72
C LYS A 75 8.53 -9.80 -1.49
N ILE A 76 7.85 -8.77 -2.01
CA ILE A 76 8.49 -7.67 -2.74
C ILE A 76 9.48 -6.94 -1.82
N ILE A 77 9.09 -6.64 -0.58
CA ILE A 77 9.97 -5.98 0.40
C ILE A 77 11.21 -6.84 0.66
N SER A 78 11.03 -8.15 0.88
CA SER A 78 12.13 -9.09 1.10
C SER A 78 13.09 -9.15 -0.09
N ASP A 79 12.57 -9.17 -1.31
CA ASP A 79 13.37 -9.21 -2.53
C ASP A 79 14.19 -7.93 -2.74
N ILE A 80 13.60 -6.77 -2.42
CA ILE A 80 14.32 -5.48 -2.45
C ILE A 80 15.39 -5.45 -1.36
N GLN A 81 15.06 -5.88 -0.14
CA GLN A 81 15.98 -5.87 0.99
C GLN A 81 17.19 -6.79 0.79
N SER A 82 16.99 -7.94 0.14
CA SER A 82 18.07 -8.89 -0.21
C SER A 82 18.88 -8.45 -1.43
N GLY A 83 18.44 -7.44 -2.16
CA GLY A 83 19.04 -6.99 -3.42
C GLY A 83 18.70 -7.87 -4.63
N PHE A 84 17.78 -8.84 -4.49
CA PHE A 84 17.30 -9.66 -5.59
C PHE A 84 16.49 -8.83 -6.59
N GLN A 85 15.66 -7.92 -6.11
CA GLN A 85 14.89 -6.98 -6.92
C GLN A 85 15.48 -5.58 -6.80
N PRO A 86 16.03 -4.99 -7.88
CA PRO A 86 16.43 -3.59 -7.86
C PRO A 86 15.20 -2.67 -7.76
N VAL A 87 15.35 -1.54 -7.08
CA VAL A 87 14.32 -0.51 -6.98
C VAL A 87 14.88 0.84 -7.42
N THR A 88 14.10 1.54 -8.22
CA THR A 88 14.44 2.87 -8.78
C THR A 88 13.41 3.94 -8.40
N GLU A 89 12.25 3.50 -7.93
CA GLU A 89 11.13 4.35 -7.55
C GLU A 89 11.05 4.47 -6.02
N ARG A 90 10.52 5.57 -5.52
CA ARG A 90 10.21 5.72 -4.10
C ARG A 90 8.90 4.99 -3.80
N LEU A 91 8.95 4.04 -2.87
CA LEU A 91 7.81 3.18 -2.56
C LEU A 91 7.30 3.41 -1.15
N LEU A 92 5.97 3.36 -0.98
CA LEU A 92 5.33 3.27 0.33
C LEU A 92 4.46 2.02 0.37
N PHE A 93 4.78 1.10 1.25
CA PHE A 93 4.01 -0.11 1.50
C PHE A 93 3.09 0.10 2.69
N ILE A 94 1.82 -0.27 2.54
CA ILE A 94 0.81 -0.13 3.59
C ILE A 94 0.08 -1.46 3.78
N ILE A 95 0.09 -1.99 5.02
CA ILE A 95 -0.84 -3.01 5.52
C ILE A 95 -1.85 -2.28 6.40
N ALA A 96 -3.05 -2.04 5.86
CA ALA A 96 -3.95 -1.03 6.40
C ALA A 96 -4.61 -1.41 7.74
N HIS A 97 -4.98 -2.69 7.94
CA HIS A 97 -5.79 -3.09 9.09
C HIS A 97 -5.35 -4.43 9.73
N PRO A 98 -4.20 -4.48 10.42
CA PRO A 98 -3.69 -5.70 11.05
C PRO A 98 -4.67 -6.37 12.03
N GLU A 99 -5.47 -5.60 12.78
CA GLU A 99 -6.43 -6.16 13.73
C GLU A 99 -7.53 -6.98 13.04
N SER A 100 -8.10 -6.48 11.93
CA SER A 100 -9.11 -7.24 11.17
C SER A 100 -8.51 -8.46 10.50
N THR A 101 -7.23 -8.41 10.11
CA THR A 101 -6.50 -9.56 9.57
C THR A 101 -6.36 -10.65 10.63
N ASN A 102 -5.93 -10.31 11.83
CA ASN A 102 -5.82 -11.27 12.94
C ASN A 102 -7.17 -11.84 13.36
N ALA A 103 -8.25 -11.08 13.24
CA ALA A 103 -9.61 -11.54 13.49
C ALA A 103 -10.19 -12.38 12.33
N HIS A 104 -9.47 -12.53 11.21
CA HIS A 104 -9.93 -13.20 9.99
C HIS A 104 -11.25 -12.66 9.46
N THR A 105 -11.52 -11.38 9.66
CA THR A 105 -12.75 -10.71 9.25
C THR A 105 -12.45 -9.67 8.17
N ARG A 106 -13.48 -9.30 7.42
CA ARG A 106 -13.36 -8.26 6.41
C ARG A 106 -13.12 -6.88 7.03
N PHE A 107 -13.78 -6.57 8.15
CA PHE A 107 -13.66 -5.37 8.98
C PHE A 107 -14.14 -5.70 10.39
N LEU A 108 -13.91 -4.85 11.36
CA LEU A 108 -14.36 -5.06 12.74
C LEU A 108 -15.71 -4.34 12.99
N GLU A 109 -15.75 -3.03 12.89
CA GLU A 109 -16.94 -2.21 13.13
C GLU A 109 -17.50 -1.66 11.82
N MET A 110 -16.64 -1.10 10.98
CA MET A 110 -17.03 -0.42 9.75
C MET A 110 -16.07 -0.76 8.60
N ASN A 111 -16.61 -0.90 7.38
CA ASN A 111 -15.79 -1.19 6.22
C ASN A 111 -14.85 -0.01 5.93
N LEU A 112 -13.55 -0.20 6.22
CA LEU A 112 -12.50 0.81 6.03
C LEU A 112 -12.53 1.41 4.62
N ASN A 113 -12.80 0.61 3.59
CA ASN A 113 -12.87 1.06 2.20
C ASN A 113 -14.02 2.04 1.90
N ARG A 114 -14.87 2.37 2.87
CA ARG A 114 -15.96 3.37 2.76
C ARG A 114 -15.62 4.69 3.44
N LEU A 115 -14.49 4.77 4.12
CA LEU A 115 -14.14 5.88 5.01
C LEU A 115 -13.11 6.86 4.41
N PHE A 116 -12.73 6.66 3.15
CA PHE A 116 -11.76 7.53 2.48
C PHE A 116 -12.39 8.73 1.75
N ASP A 117 -13.72 8.87 1.78
CA ASP A 117 -14.41 10.05 1.28
C ASP A 117 -14.38 11.22 2.30
N ASP A 118 -15.11 12.29 1.99
CA ASP A 118 -15.17 13.52 2.81
C ASP A 118 -16.49 13.60 3.63
N LYS A 119 -17.19 12.48 3.82
CA LYS A 119 -18.41 12.45 4.64
C LYS A 119 -18.08 12.38 6.12
N GLU A 120 -19.06 12.74 6.94
CA GLU A 120 -19.01 12.55 8.38
C GLU A 120 -19.44 11.14 8.75
N TYR A 121 -18.72 10.52 9.66
CA TYR A 121 -18.96 9.19 10.18
C TYR A 121 -18.90 9.17 11.70
N GLU A 122 -19.57 8.23 12.31
CA GLU A 122 -19.41 7.95 13.73
C GLU A 122 -17.96 7.55 14.06
N ALA A 123 -17.52 7.88 15.26
CA ALA A 123 -16.17 7.58 15.71
C ALA A 123 -16.01 6.06 15.89
N THR A 124 -15.20 5.43 15.04
CA THR A 124 -14.81 4.01 15.08
C THR A 124 -13.30 3.89 14.97
N LYS A 125 -12.78 2.68 15.23
CA LYS A 125 -11.36 2.40 14.99
C LYS A 125 -11.00 2.60 13.52
N GLU A 126 -11.82 2.09 12.62
CA GLU A 126 -11.57 2.21 11.19
C GLU A 126 -11.60 3.67 10.72
N LEU A 127 -12.42 4.53 11.31
CA LEU A 127 -12.38 5.96 10.98
C LEU A 127 -11.02 6.58 11.38
N ALA A 128 -10.51 6.24 12.56
CA ALA A 128 -9.20 6.71 13.00
C ALA A 128 -8.07 6.18 12.08
N ILE A 129 -8.14 4.92 11.67
CA ILE A 129 -7.21 4.33 10.69
C ILE A 129 -7.29 5.08 9.36
N ALA A 130 -8.49 5.31 8.81
CA ALA A 130 -8.69 6.02 7.55
C ALA A 130 -8.11 7.43 7.60
N GLN A 131 -8.36 8.18 8.67
CA GLN A 131 -7.82 9.52 8.86
C GLN A 131 -6.29 9.53 8.93
N ASN A 132 -5.71 8.58 9.66
CA ASN A 132 -4.25 8.44 9.73
C ASN A 132 -3.64 8.08 8.37
N LEU A 133 -4.22 7.12 7.65
CA LEU A 133 -3.75 6.74 6.31
C LEU A 133 -3.89 7.88 5.30
N LYS A 134 -4.98 8.66 5.34
CA LYS A 134 -5.13 9.87 4.51
C LYS A 134 -3.98 10.86 4.76
N ARG A 135 -3.60 11.09 6.02
CA ARG A 135 -2.47 11.94 6.39
C ARG A 135 -1.14 11.38 5.86
N ILE A 136 -0.87 10.10 6.08
CA ILE A 136 0.37 9.44 5.63
C ILE A 136 0.52 9.53 4.10
N VAL A 137 -0.56 9.27 3.37
CA VAL A 137 -0.57 9.38 1.90
C VAL A 137 -0.35 10.82 1.45
N ALA A 138 -0.94 11.80 2.12
CA ALA A 138 -0.73 13.21 1.83
C ALA A 138 0.72 13.63 2.08
N ASP A 139 1.29 13.23 3.21
CA ASP A 139 2.69 13.51 3.59
C ASP A 139 3.68 12.87 2.60
N PHE A 140 3.43 11.61 2.19
CA PHE A 140 4.26 10.91 1.20
C PHE A 140 4.30 11.61 -0.15
N TYR A 141 3.19 12.21 -0.56
CA TYR A 141 3.08 12.91 -1.85
C TYR A 141 3.31 14.41 -1.77
N GLN A 142 3.64 14.99 -0.62
CA GLN A 142 3.64 16.44 -0.38
C GLN A 142 4.31 17.23 -1.52
N ASP A 143 5.54 16.90 -1.88
CA ASP A 143 6.32 17.61 -2.90
C ASP A 143 6.40 16.85 -4.23
N THR A 144 5.54 15.85 -4.44
CA THR A 144 5.56 15.01 -5.62
C THR A 144 4.62 15.57 -6.70
N PRO A 145 5.08 15.79 -7.94
CA PRO A 145 4.21 16.14 -9.06
C PRO A 145 3.11 15.09 -9.30
N SER A 146 1.93 15.51 -9.69
CA SER A 146 0.75 14.62 -9.81
C SER A 146 0.93 13.48 -10.84
N ASP A 147 1.68 13.72 -11.90
CA ASP A 147 1.98 12.73 -12.95
C ASP A 147 2.94 11.64 -12.49
N LYS A 148 3.63 11.86 -11.37
CA LYS A 148 4.54 10.89 -10.74
C LYS A 148 3.93 10.14 -9.56
N ARG A 149 2.69 10.45 -9.18
CA ARG A 149 1.97 9.80 -8.08
C ARG A 149 1.21 8.58 -8.59
N TRP A 150 1.58 7.41 -8.12
CA TRP A 150 0.85 6.17 -8.37
C TRP A 150 0.39 5.56 -7.07
N HIS A 151 -0.87 5.14 -7.01
CA HIS A 151 -1.40 4.39 -5.87
C HIS A 151 -2.11 3.15 -6.39
N LEU A 152 -1.65 1.99 -5.98
CA LEU A 152 -2.22 0.68 -6.27
C LEU A 152 -2.70 0.09 -4.96
N ASP A 153 -4.01 -0.05 -4.80
CA ASP A 153 -4.63 -0.73 -3.67
C ASP A 153 -4.96 -2.17 -4.07
N LEU A 154 -4.31 -3.11 -3.41
CA LEU A 154 -4.30 -4.52 -3.78
C LEU A 154 -5.38 -5.27 -3.00
N HIS A 155 -6.26 -5.94 -3.72
CA HIS A 155 -7.36 -6.72 -3.18
C HIS A 155 -7.40 -8.14 -3.73
N CYS A 156 -8.13 -9.03 -3.03
CA CYS A 156 -8.53 -10.33 -3.56
C CYS A 156 -10.01 -10.31 -3.94
N ALA A 157 -10.35 -11.00 -5.03
CA ALA A 157 -11.73 -11.32 -5.32
C ALA A 157 -12.23 -12.41 -4.35
N ILE A 158 -13.29 -12.11 -3.59
CA ILE A 158 -13.93 -13.08 -2.66
C ILE A 158 -14.96 -13.97 -3.32
N ARG A 159 -15.22 -13.78 -4.60
CA ARG A 159 -16.18 -14.55 -5.40
C ARG A 159 -15.56 -14.92 -6.74
N LEU A 160 -16.05 -16.00 -7.33
CA LEU A 160 -15.71 -16.35 -8.71
C LEU A 160 -16.09 -15.20 -9.64
N SER A 161 -15.16 -14.83 -10.51
CA SER A 161 -15.33 -13.77 -11.50
C SER A 161 -15.02 -14.30 -12.88
N LYS A 162 -15.63 -13.71 -13.90
CA LYS A 162 -15.32 -13.99 -15.31
C LYS A 162 -13.87 -13.57 -15.64
N HIS A 163 -13.38 -12.54 -14.97
CA HIS A 163 -12.01 -12.02 -15.08
C HIS A 163 -11.31 -12.26 -13.75
N TYR A 164 -10.24 -13.05 -13.75
CA TYR A 164 -9.50 -13.38 -12.53
C TYR A 164 -8.64 -12.22 -12.06
N THR A 165 -8.07 -11.48 -13.02
CA THR A 165 -7.26 -10.30 -12.76
C THR A 165 -7.92 -9.08 -13.38
N PHE A 166 -8.24 -8.09 -12.57
CA PHE A 166 -8.84 -6.85 -13.05
C PHE A 166 -8.40 -5.66 -12.22
N VAL A 167 -8.45 -4.49 -12.83
CA VAL A 167 -8.18 -3.23 -12.18
C VAL A 167 -9.44 -2.37 -12.22
N VAL A 168 -9.74 -1.75 -11.08
CA VAL A 168 -10.75 -0.69 -11.00
C VAL A 168 -10.02 0.65 -10.96
N SER A 169 -10.26 1.48 -11.97
CA SER A 169 -9.81 2.87 -11.99
C SER A 169 -10.96 3.76 -11.52
N PRO A 170 -10.94 4.23 -10.26
CA PRO A 170 -12.02 5.05 -9.71
C PRO A 170 -12.02 6.44 -10.34
N LYS A 171 -13.12 7.17 -10.14
CA LYS A 171 -13.16 8.60 -10.42
C LYS A 171 -12.25 9.32 -9.43
N THR A 172 -11.27 10.03 -9.93
CA THR A 172 -10.38 10.88 -9.13
C THR A 172 -10.80 12.34 -9.22
N ARG A 173 -10.27 13.19 -8.34
CA ARG A 173 -10.42 14.66 -8.44
C ARG A 173 -9.78 15.22 -9.72
N HIS A 174 -8.80 14.50 -10.28
CA HIS A 174 -8.20 14.85 -11.58
C HIS A 174 -9.04 14.27 -12.71
N PRO A 175 -9.46 15.06 -13.69
CA PRO A 175 -10.33 14.60 -14.78
C PRO A 175 -9.62 13.62 -15.74
N VAL A 176 -8.30 13.62 -15.77
CA VAL A 176 -7.49 12.83 -16.69
C VAL A 176 -6.78 11.71 -15.91
N ARG A 177 -7.00 10.47 -16.31
CA ARG A 177 -6.27 9.31 -15.80
C ARG A 177 -4.85 9.29 -16.33
N SER A 178 -3.90 8.86 -15.52
CA SER A 178 -2.50 8.72 -15.94
C SER A 178 -2.39 7.68 -17.07
N LYS A 179 -2.00 8.13 -18.26
CA LYS A 179 -1.75 7.23 -19.40
C LYS A 179 -0.65 6.22 -19.07
N ALA A 180 0.44 6.67 -18.46
CA ALA A 180 1.56 5.81 -18.09
C ALA A 180 1.15 4.71 -17.09
N LEU A 181 0.29 5.03 -16.10
CA LEU A 181 -0.25 4.02 -15.19
C LEU A 181 -1.14 3.02 -15.91
N MET A 182 -1.97 3.47 -16.86
CA MET A 182 -2.84 2.58 -17.63
C MET A 182 -2.03 1.66 -18.56
N GLU A 183 -0.98 2.18 -19.19
CA GLU A 183 -0.05 1.38 -20.01
C GLU A 183 0.69 0.34 -19.18
N PHE A 184 1.16 0.72 -17.98
CA PHE A 184 1.76 -0.21 -17.03
C PHE A 184 0.79 -1.33 -16.64
N VAL A 185 -0.42 -0.97 -16.24
CA VAL A 185 -1.47 -1.96 -15.89
C VAL A 185 -1.78 -2.88 -17.08
N ALA A 186 -1.93 -2.34 -18.29
CA ALA A 186 -2.23 -3.11 -19.48
C ALA A 186 -1.09 -4.07 -19.90
N SER A 187 0.17 -3.76 -19.53
CA SER A 187 1.32 -4.64 -19.79
C SER A 187 1.38 -5.86 -18.84
N GLY A 188 0.63 -5.86 -17.76
CA GLY A 188 0.72 -6.81 -16.65
C GLY A 188 -0.39 -7.86 -16.66
N HIS A 189 -0.58 -8.67 -17.69
CA HIS A 189 -1.53 -9.83 -17.71
C HIS A 189 -2.87 -9.57 -16.98
N ILE A 190 -3.43 -8.36 -17.16
CA ILE A 190 -4.70 -7.96 -16.58
C ILE A 190 -5.84 -8.27 -17.55
N ASP A 191 -6.80 -9.08 -17.12
CA ASP A 191 -7.94 -9.52 -17.96
C ASP A 191 -8.88 -8.37 -18.30
N ALA A 192 -9.06 -7.40 -17.39
CA ALA A 192 -9.99 -6.30 -17.58
C ALA A 192 -9.60 -5.04 -16.79
N VAL A 193 -9.92 -3.88 -17.33
CA VAL A 193 -9.86 -2.59 -16.64
C VAL A 193 -11.26 -1.99 -16.60
N MET A 194 -11.77 -1.75 -15.40
CA MET A 194 -13.07 -1.12 -15.18
C MET A 194 -12.87 0.36 -14.82
N PHE A 195 -13.46 1.25 -15.60
CA PHE A 195 -13.50 2.66 -15.27
C PHE A 195 -14.76 2.97 -14.47
N SER A 196 -14.60 3.32 -13.21
CA SER A 196 -15.71 3.74 -12.34
C SER A 196 -15.95 5.24 -12.48
N ASN A 197 -17.24 5.64 -12.56
CA ASN A 197 -17.66 7.03 -12.47
C ASN A 197 -17.95 7.46 -11.02
N ALA A 198 -17.94 6.50 -10.10
CA ALA A 198 -17.98 6.76 -8.67
C ALA A 198 -16.56 6.93 -8.12
N PRO A 199 -16.36 7.73 -7.06
CA PRO A 199 -15.12 7.70 -6.30
C PRO A 199 -14.88 6.27 -5.79
N SER A 200 -13.62 5.91 -5.53
CA SER A 200 -13.31 4.70 -4.79
C SER A 200 -13.97 4.84 -3.42
N SER A 201 -14.93 4.02 -3.22
CA SER A 201 -15.59 3.91 -1.92
C SER A 201 -15.01 2.74 -1.18
#